data_222e631756b6f2570803e80bed658fb0
#
_entry.id   222e631756b6f2570803e80bed658fb0
#
_cell.length_a   1.000
_cell.length_b   1.000
_cell.length_c   1.000
_cell.angle_alpha   90.00
_cell.angle_beta   90.00
_cell.angle_gamma   90.00
#
_symmetry.space_group_name_H-M   'P 1'
#
loop_
_entity.id
_entity.type
_entity.pdbx_description
1 polymer ?
#
loop_
_entity_poly.entity_id
_entity_poly.type
_entity_poly.pdbx_seq_one_letter_code
_entity_poly.pdbx_strand_id
1 'polypeptide(L)'
;MKHLVITIARHFGSGGRTVGMMLAKELGINCYDREILRMASDASGINEALFEKADERLKSNLFRISGKIYKGQLISPDKSDFVSNDNLFNYQAKVIKELAETESCIIVGRAADFVLKDHPDVTRIHVYADEKFCLERSKEFLGMFDNDKEVLEHIEKTDKFRGDYYKYYTGKNWDDARNYDLCLNSGVLGFEKTVEEIKAYLKVRFGENVFDNLK
;
A
#
# COMPACT_ATOMS: atom_id res chain seq x y z
N MET A 1 -11.13 12.45 16.15
CA MET A 1 -10.04 11.82 15.38
C MET A 1 -8.72 12.19 16.04
N LYS A 2 -7.87 11.20 16.34
CA LYS A 2 -6.55 11.45 16.97
C LYS A 2 -5.50 11.73 15.89
N HIS A 3 -5.47 10.89 14.87
CA HIS A 3 -4.57 11.01 13.71
C HIS A 3 -5.35 10.71 12.42
N LEU A 4 -5.07 11.43 11.35
CA LEU A 4 -5.60 11.14 10.02
C LEU A 4 -4.72 10.09 9.35
N VAL A 5 -5.26 8.90 9.14
CA VAL A 5 -4.54 7.80 8.52
C VAL A 5 -5.18 7.44 7.18
N ILE A 6 -4.38 7.45 6.12
CA ILE A 6 -4.84 7.15 4.76
C ILE A 6 -4.03 5.98 4.21
N THR A 7 -4.69 4.95 3.72
CA THR A 7 -4.02 3.86 3.01
C THR A 7 -4.35 3.92 1.52
N ILE A 8 -3.34 3.70 0.66
CA ILE A 8 -3.50 3.76 -0.80
C ILE A 8 -3.07 2.44 -1.43
N ALA A 9 -4.04 1.64 -1.86
CA ALA A 9 -3.83 0.56 -2.82
C ALA A 9 -3.84 1.14 -4.24
N ARG A 10 -3.08 0.55 -5.19
CA ARG A 10 -2.91 1.17 -6.51
C ARG A 10 -2.50 0.18 -7.59
N HIS A 11 -3.03 0.31 -8.79
CA HIS A 11 -2.53 -0.36 -9.98
C HIS A 11 -1.15 0.21 -10.38
N PHE A 12 -0.35 -0.59 -11.09
CA PHE A 12 0.92 -0.13 -11.64
C PHE A 12 0.66 0.88 -12.76
N GLY A 13 1.40 1.96 -12.80
CA GLY A 13 1.19 3.03 -13.77
C GLY A 13 0.05 4.00 -13.44
N SER A 14 -0.88 3.67 -12.52
CA SER A 14 -2.00 4.58 -12.16
C SER A 14 -1.57 5.86 -11.42
N GLY A 15 -0.33 5.95 -10.95
CA GLY A 15 0.16 7.12 -10.21
C GLY A 15 -0.30 7.19 -8.75
N GLY A 16 -0.87 6.13 -8.16
CA GLY A 16 -1.33 6.17 -6.77
C GLY A 16 -0.25 6.54 -5.74
N ARG A 17 1.03 6.15 -5.98
CA ARG A 17 2.16 6.63 -5.16
C ARG A 17 2.37 8.15 -5.32
N THR A 18 2.30 8.65 -6.55
CA THR A 18 2.43 10.09 -6.86
C THR A 18 1.34 10.88 -6.16
N VAL A 19 0.09 10.43 -6.27
CA VAL A 19 -1.07 11.02 -5.57
C VAL A 19 -0.84 11.03 -4.05
N GLY A 20 -0.38 9.92 -3.47
CA GLY A 20 -0.06 9.84 -2.04
C GLY A 20 1.01 10.85 -1.61
N MET A 21 2.09 10.98 -2.39
CA MET A 21 3.16 11.94 -2.11
C MET A 21 2.69 13.40 -2.26
N MET A 22 1.88 13.72 -3.28
CA MET A 22 1.30 15.05 -3.46
C MET A 22 0.38 15.41 -2.30
N LEU A 23 -0.52 14.51 -1.93
CA LEU A 23 -1.44 14.69 -0.81
C LEU A 23 -0.68 14.88 0.51
N ALA A 24 0.35 14.07 0.76
CA ALA A 24 1.19 14.19 1.95
C ALA A 24 1.89 15.55 2.04
N LYS A 25 2.43 16.03 0.91
CA LYS A 25 3.06 17.35 0.82
C LYS A 25 2.08 18.47 1.10
N GLU A 26 0.86 18.40 0.55
CA GLU A 26 -0.16 19.44 0.79
C GLU A 26 -0.67 19.46 2.23
N LEU A 27 -0.79 18.28 2.86
CA LEU A 27 -1.26 18.14 4.23
C LEU A 27 -0.15 18.31 5.29
N GLY A 28 1.12 18.36 4.87
CA GLY A 28 2.27 18.45 5.79
C GLY A 28 2.46 17.19 6.65
N ILE A 29 2.08 16.01 6.14
CA ILE A 29 2.20 14.72 6.82
C ILE A 29 3.15 13.77 6.07
N ASN A 30 3.56 12.67 6.72
CA ASN A 30 4.44 11.69 6.11
C ASN A 30 3.71 10.74 5.14
N CYS A 31 4.43 10.27 4.11
CA CYS A 31 3.96 9.24 3.18
C CYS A 31 4.97 8.08 3.18
N TYR A 32 4.52 6.90 3.59
CA TYR A 32 5.31 5.69 3.72
C TYR A 32 4.98 4.67 2.62
N ASP A 33 6.00 4.16 1.95
CA ASP A 33 5.91 3.07 0.96
C ASP A 33 6.96 1.99 1.30
N ARG A 34 8.18 2.09 0.75
CA ARG A 34 9.27 1.13 1.02
C ARG A 34 9.94 1.33 2.37
N GLU A 35 9.86 2.51 2.92
CA GLU A 35 10.41 2.88 4.22
C GLU A 35 9.92 1.96 5.36
N ILE A 36 8.72 1.38 5.21
CA ILE A 36 8.18 0.39 6.15
C ILE A 36 9.08 -0.84 6.30
N LEU A 37 9.77 -1.26 5.21
CA LEU A 37 10.69 -2.41 5.29
C LEU A 37 11.89 -2.12 6.19
N ARG A 38 12.48 -0.94 6.05
CA ARG A 38 13.58 -0.50 6.90
C ARG A 38 13.12 -0.38 8.35
N MET A 39 11.98 0.25 8.60
CA MET A 39 11.42 0.37 9.95
C MET A 39 11.12 -0.99 10.58
N ALA A 40 10.61 -1.95 9.80
CA ALA A 40 10.39 -3.32 10.25
C ALA A 40 11.71 -4.06 10.54
N SER A 41 12.75 -3.80 9.75
CA SER A 41 14.13 -4.29 10.00
C SER A 41 14.65 -3.74 11.31
N ASP A 42 14.56 -2.43 11.54
CA ASP A 42 15.01 -1.77 12.77
C ASP A 42 14.25 -2.33 14.00
N ALA A 43 12.93 -2.49 13.88
CA ALA A 43 12.08 -2.99 14.98
C ALA A 43 12.28 -4.48 15.31
N SER A 44 12.74 -5.29 14.35
CA SER A 44 12.89 -6.74 14.52
C SER A 44 14.34 -7.19 14.73
N GLY A 45 15.31 -6.38 14.30
CA GLY A 45 16.71 -6.79 14.15
C GLY A 45 16.97 -7.74 12.97
N ILE A 46 15.96 -7.98 12.10
CA ILE A 46 16.08 -8.80 10.90
C ILE A 46 16.61 -7.93 9.76
N ASN A 47 17.59 -8.45 9.01
CA ASN A 47 18.17 -7.72 7.87
C ASN A 47 17.10 -7.31 6.83
N GLU A 48 17.09 -6.03 6.44
CA GLU A 48 16.13 -5.46 5.47
C GLU A 48 16.04 -6.24 4.16
N ALA A 49 17.16 -6.74 3.66
CA ALA A 49 17.20 -7.57 2.46
C ALA A 49 16.35 -8.85 2.53
N LEU A 50 16.03 -9.35 3.73
CA LEU A 50 15.14 -10.50 3.89
C LEU A 50 13.68 -10.11 3.67
N PHE A 51 13.28 -8.89 4.01
CA PHE A 51 11.95 -8.36 3.71
C PHE A 51 11.74 -8.20 2.20
N GLU A 52 12.75 -7.67 1.49
CA GLU A 52 12.70 -7.56 0.02
C GLU A 52 12.63 -8.95 -0.65
N LYS A 53 13.48 -9.90 -0.19
CA LYS A 53 13.45 -11.28 -0.69
C LYS A 53 12.15 -12.02 -0.37
N ALA A 54 11.49 -11.71 0.73
CA ALA A 54 10.19 -12.30 1.06
C ALA A 54 9.14 -11.89 0.03
N ASP A 55 9.12 -10.62 -0.38
CA ASP A 55 8.26 -10.13 -1.44
C ASP A 55 8.56 -10.84 -2.78
N GLU A 56 9.84 -11.06 -3.11
CA GLU A 56 10.23 -11.79 -4.32
C GLU A 56 9.89 -13.28 -4.28
N ARG A 57 10.02 -13.95 -3.14
CA ARG A 57 9.64 -15.37 -2.97
C ARG A 57 8.14 -15.57 -3.13
N LEU A 58 7.32 -14.65 -2.67
CA LEU A 58 5.89 -14.69 -2.90
C LEU A 58 5.58 -14.60 -4.40
N LYS A 59 6.36 -13.81 -5.19
CA LYS A 59 6.23 -13.77 -6.67
C LYS A 59 6.41 -15.15 -7.32
N SER A 60 7.29 -15.98 -6.79
CA SER A 60 7.65 -17.27 -7.42
C SER A 60 6.83 -18.47 -6.94
N ASN A 61 6.20 -18.43 -5.75
CA ASN A 61 5.62 -19.60 -5.07
C ASN A 61 4.11 -19.53 -4.82
N LEU A 62 3.42 -18.48 -5.23
CA LEU A 62 2.01 -18.21 -4.88
C LEU A 62 1.01 -19.29 -5.30
N PHE A 63 1.33 -20.10 -6.31
CA PHE A 63 0.45 -21.18 -6.76
C PHE A 63 0.47 -22.45 -5.88
N ARG A 64 1.38 -22.55 -4.90
CA ARG A 64 1.60 -23.77 -4.11
C ARG A 64 1.30 -23.63 -2.63
N ILE A 65 1.04 -22.45 -2.11
CA ILE A 65 0.93 -22.20 -0.68
C ILE A 65 -0.49 -21.79 -0.34
N SER A 66 -1.13 -22.56 0.56
CA SER A 66 -2.38 -22.12 1.21
C SER A 66 -2.11 -20.85 1.99
N GLY A 67 -2.81 -19.76 1.65
CA GLY A 67 -2.63 -18.46 2.29
C GLY A 67 -2.84 -18.54 3.81
N LYS A 68 -1.99 -17.86 4.56
CA LYS A 68 -2.17 -17.70 6.01
C LYS A 68 -2.67 -16.29 6.27
N ILE A 69 -3.98 -16.17 6.51
CA ILE A 69 -4.57 -14.89 6.90
C ILE A 69 -3.84 -14.34 8.13
N TYR A 70 -3.41 -13.10 8.03
CA TYR A 70 -2.74 -12.36 9.09
C TYR A 70 -3.52 -12.39 10.41
N LYS A 71 -2.87 -12.83 11.48
CA LYS A 71 -3.42 -12.94 12.83
C LYS A 71 -2.73 -12.04 13.87
N GLY A 72 -1.71 -11.29 13.46
CA GLY A 72 -1.02 -10.32 14.31
C GLY A 72 -0.04 -10.90 15.33
N GLN A 73 0.29 -12.18 15.26
CA GLN A 73 1.21 -12.81 16.22
C GLN A 73 2.66 -12.73 15.71
N LEU A 74 3.52 -12.07 16.50
CA LEU A 74 4.96 -12.05 16.25
C LEU A 74 5.60 -13.35 16.74
N ILE A 75 6.57 -13.84 15.98
CA ILE A 75 7.40 -14.98 16.34
C ILE A 75 8.70 -14.45 16.95
N SER A 76 9.08 -14.97 18.12
CA SER A 76 10.27 -14.53 18.84
C SER A 76 11.57 -15.02 18.20
N PRO A 77 12.72 -14.33 18.45
CA PRO A 77 14.00 -14.61 17.82
C PRO A 77 14.56 -16.01 18.07
N ASP A 78 14.13 -16.69 19.13
CA ASP A 78 14.55 -18.04 19.50
C ASP A 78 13.87 -19.14 18.67
N LYS A 79 12.88 -18.80 17.84
CA LYS A 79 12.14 -19.75 17.00
C LYS A 79 12.72 -19.88 15.60
N SER A 80 12.65 -21.09 15.03
CA SER A 80 13.11 -21.38 13.65
C SER A 80 12.40 -20.54 12.58
N ASP A 81 11.15 -20.18 12.84
CA ASP A 81 10.30 -19.42 11.89
C ASP A 81 10.42 -17.90 12.05
N PHE A 82 11.39 -17.42 12.86
CA PHE A 82 11.59 -15.99 13.11
C PHE A 82 11.76 -15.17 11.82
N VAL A 83 12.46 -15.71 10.81
CA VAL A 83 12.68 -15.08 9.49
C VAL A 83 11.71 -15.60 8.42
N SER A 84 10.60 -16.21 8.81
CA SER A 84 9.57 -16.65 7.86
C SER A 84 8.86 -15.46 7.20
N ASN A 85 8.39 -15.65 5.96
CA ASN A 85 7.64 -14.60 5.25
C ASN A 85 6.45 -14.07 6.06
N ASP A 86 5.75 -14.95 6.77
CA ASP A 86 4.61 -14.57 7.61
C ASP A 86 5.03 -13.66 8.77
N ASN A 87 6.17 -13.97 9.42
CA ASN A 87 6.66 -13.14 10.52
C ASN A 87 7.25 -11.80 10.02
N LEU A 88 7.87 -11.79 8.84
CA LEU A 88 8.31 -10.55 8.19
C LEU A 88 7.11 -9.64 7.89
N PHE A 89 6.00 -10.20 7.41
CA PHE A 89 4.75 -9.44 7.26
C PHE A 89 4.20 -8.95 8.63
N ASN A 90 4.25 -9.79 9.66
CA ASN A 90 3.81 -9.41 11.01
C ASN A 90 4.57 -8.19 11.56
N TYR A 91 5.89 -8.10 11.32
CA TYR A 91 6.68 -6.93 11.69
C TYR A 91 6.32 -5.68 10.89
N GLN A 92 6.09 -5.82 9.57
CA GLN A 92 5.55 -4.71 8.76
C GLN A 92 4.19 -4.23 9.30
N ALA A 93 3.30 -5.16 9.60
CA ALA A 93 1.98 -4.84 10.16
C ALA A 93 2.07 -4.18 11.54
N LYS A 94 3.04 -4.56 12.37
CA LYS A 94 3.32 -3.90 13.65
C LYS A 94 3.70 -2.44 13.42
N VAL A 95 4.65 -2.17 12.54
CA VAL A 95 5.09 -0.80 12.19
C VAL A 95 3.91 0.03 11.65
N ILE A 96 3.11 -0.54 10.75
CA ILE A 96 1.92 0.13 10.19
C ILE A 96 0.95 0.55 11.31
N LYS A 97 0.71 -0.31 12.29
CA LYS A 97 -0.16 0.01 13.43
C LYS A 97 0.45 1.08 14.34
N GLU A 98 1.75 0.99 14.63
CA GLU A 98 2.45 1.99 15.43
C GLU A 98 2.41 3.38 14.78
N LEU A 99 2.64 3.47 13.46
CA LEU A 99 2.51 4.72 12.72
C LEU A 99 1.08 5.29 12.83
N ALA A 100 0.06 4.48 12.63
CA ALA A 100 -1.34 4.93 12.72
C ALA A 100 -1.73 5.46 14.11
N GLU A 101 -1.09 4.97 15.17
CA GLU A 101 -1.33 5.40 16.55
C GLU A 101 -0.53 6.64 16.97
N THR A 102 0.56 6.94 16.26
CA THR A 102 1.53 7.97 16.67
C THR A 102 1.49 9.24 15.84
N GLU A 103 1.05 9.17 14.59
CA GLU A 103 1.04 10.33 13.71
C GLU A 103 -0.04 10.25 12.60
N SER A 104 -0.38 11.41 12.04
CA SER A 104 -1.14 11.47 10.79
C SER A 104 -0.23 11.10 9.63
N CYS A 105 -0.63 10.11 8.81
CA CYS A 105 0.23 9.61 7.74
C CYS A 105 -0.53 8.99 6.58
N ILE A 106 0.18 8.82 5.46
CA ILE A 106 -0.28 8.08 4.29
C ILE A 106 0.59 6.82 4.16
N ILE A 107 -0.03 5.67 3.96
CA ILE A 107 0.65 4.39 3.78
C ILE A 107 0.28 3.80 2.43
N VAL A 108 1.29 3.52 1.60
CA VAL A 108 1.08 3.04 0.23
C VAL A 108 1.34 1.55 0.11
N GLY A 109 0.29 0.76 -0.14
CA GLY A 109 0.36 -0.69 -0.31
C GLY A 109 0.48 -1.47 0.99
N ARG A 110 1.23 -2.61 0.97
CA ARG A 110 1.50 -3.49 2.13
C ARG A 110 0.25 -4.09 2.81
N ALA A 111 -0.87 -4.14 2.08
CA ALA A 111 -2.17 -4.50 2.66
C ALA A 111 -2.50 -3.69 3.93
N ALA A 112 -2.04 -2.42 3.98
CA ALA A 112 -2.23 -1.54 5.13
C ALA A 112 -3.71 -1.27 5.42
N ASP A 113 -4.55 -1.22 4.39
CA ASP A 113 -6.00 -1.16 4.48
C ASP A 113 -6.59 -2.30 5.30
N PHE A 114 -6.06 -3.52 5.12
CA PHE A 114 -6.47 -4.70 5.88
C PHE A 114 -5.85 -4.73 7.28
N VAL A 115 -4.58 -4.36 7.41
CA VAL A 115 -3.89 -4.30 8.72
C VAL A 115 -4.59 -3.34 9.66
N LEU A 116 -5.11 -2.23 9.12
CA LEU A 116 -5.80 -1.17 9.85
C LEU A 116 -7.34 -1.25 9.75
N LYS A 117 -7.90 -2.37 9.32
CA LYS A 117 -9.35 -2.54 9.10
C LYS A 117 -10.23 -2.19 10.32
N ASP A 118 -9.69 -2.38 11.50
CA ASP A 118 -10.38 -2.12 12.77
C ASP A 118 -10.03 -0.74 13.37
N HIS A 119 -9.19 0.06 12.67
CA HIS A 119 -8.84 1.42 13.09
C HIS A 119 -9.95 2.39 12.67
N PRO A 120 -10.57 3.15 13.61
CA PRO A 120 -11.78 3.93 13.33
C PRO A 120 -11.56 5.09 12.35
N ASP A 121 -10.37 5.68 12.35
CA ASP A 121 -10.05 6.89 11.62
C ASP A 121 -9.27 6.62 10.30
N VAL A 122 -9.13 5.35 9.87
CA VAL A 122 -8.47 5.02 8.62
C VAL A 122 -9.37 5.30 7.41
N THR A 123 -8.81 5.92 6.37
CA THR A 123 -9.45 6.03 5.06
C THR A 123 -8.71 5.15 4.05
N ARG A 124 -9.42 4.20 3.46
CA ARG A 124 -8.88 3.20 2.54
C ARG A 124 -9.20 3.59 1.11
N ILE A 125 -8.17 3.86 0.34
CA ILE A 125 -8.30 4.36 -1.04
C ILE A 125 -7.70 3.36 -2.01
N HIS A 126 -8.36 3.17 -3.16
CA HIS A 126 -7.81 2.46 -4.31
C HIS A 126 -7.69 3.40 -5.51
N VAL A 127 -6.48 3.56 -6.03
CA VAL A 127 -6.21 4.39 -7.22
C VAL A 127 -5.93 3.48 -8.40
N TYR A 128 -6.72 3.64 -9.45
CA TYR A 128 -6.58 2.89 -10.70
C TYR A 128 -6.60 3.83 -11.91
N ALA A 129 -6.28 3.31 -13.08
CA ALA A 129 -6.47 3.98 -14.37
C ALA A 129 -6.68 2.93 -15.46
N ASP A 130 -7.08 3.36 -16.65
CA ASP A 130 -7.18 2.47 -17.80
C ASP A 130 -5.77 2.01 -18.27
N GLU A 131 -5.76 0.90 -19.01
CA GLU A 131 -4.52 0.27 -19.48
C GLU A 131 -3.67 1.22 -20.32
N LYS A 132 -4.30 2.02 -21.19
CA LYS A 132 -3.59 2.96 -22.06
C LYS A 132 -2.85 4.02 -21.25
N PHE A 133 -3.51 4.61 -20.26
CA PHE A 133 -2.89 5.58 -19.35
C PHE A 133 -1.72 4.94 -18.58
N CYS A 134 -1.94 3.73 -18.03
CA CYS A 134 -0.91 3.00 -17.30
C CYS A 134 0.30 2.67 -18.18
N LEU A 135 0.06 2.28 -19.43
CA LEU A 135 1.10 2.01 -20.42
C LEU A 135 1.94 3.25 -20.73
N GLU A 136 1.29 4.35 -21.15
CA GLU A 136 1.96 5.59 -21.50
C GLU A 136 2.80 6.11 -20.33
N ARG A 137 2.21 6.14 -19.13
CA ARG A 137 2.92 6.58 -17.94
C ARG A 137 4.09 5.66 -17.55
N SER A 138 3.92 4.37 -17.71
CA SER A 138 4.99 3.41 -17.38
C SER A 138 6.20 3.55 -18.30
N LYS A 139 6.00 3.87 -19.58
CA LYS A 139 7.08 4.18 -20.53
C LYS A 139 7.91 5.38 -20.08
N GLU A 140 7.26 6.43 -19.56
CA GLU A 140 7.95 7.65 -19.14
C GLU A 140 8.97 7.40 -18.03
N PHE A 141 8.66 6.53 -17.06
CA PHE A 141 9.55 6.34 -15.92
C PHE A 141 10.33 5.03 -15.91
N LEU A 142 9.93 4.01 -16.66
CA LEU A 142 10.70 2.77 -16.73
C LEU A 142 11.88 2.88 -17.68
N GLY A 143 11.73 3.55 -18.83
CA GLY A 143 12.82 3.84 -19.77
C GLY A 143 13.65 2.63 -20.27
N MET A 144 13.28 1.41 -19.83
CA MET A 144 14.06 0.19 -19.96
C MET A 144 13.44 -0.83 -20.95
N PHE A 145 12.25 -0.55 -21.48
CA PHE A 145 11.56 -1.47 -22.37
C PHE A 145 11.51 -0.93 -23.79
N ASP A 146 11.81 -1.80 -24.76
CA ASP A 146 11.90 -1.43 -26.16
C ASP A 146 10.53 -1.35 -26.85
N ASN A 147 9.47 -1.97 -26.26
CA ASN A 147 8.16 -2.00 -26.89
C ASN A 147 7.00 -2.06 -25.87
N ASP A 148 5.81 -1.71 -26.32
CA ASP A 148 4.57 -1.65 -25.54
C ASP A 148 4.19 -2.99 -24.89
N LYS A 149 4.46 -4.09 -25.59
CA LYS A 149 4.14 -5.43 -25.12
C LYS A 149 4.89 -5.76 -23.83
N GLU A 150 6.19 -5.47 -23.78
CA GLU A 150 7.00 -5.72 -22.58
C GLU A 150 6.56 -4.86 -21.40
N VAL A 151 6.18 -3.61 -21.66
CA VAL A 151 5.63 -2.73 -20.61
C VAL A 151 4.31 -3.28 -20.09
N LEU A 152 3.38 -3.71 -20.96
CA LEU A 152 2.11 -4.31 -20.56
C LEU A 152 2.32 -5.59 -19.76
N GLU A 153 3.20 -6.49 -20.20
CA GLU A 153 3.55 -7.70 -19.45
C GLU A 153 4.12 -7.37 -18.06
N HIS A 154 4.91 -6.30 -17.95
CA HIS A 154 5.43 -5.84 -16.66
C HIS A 154 4.33 -5.28 -15.74
N ILE A 155 3.39 -4.50 -16.29
CA ILE A 155 2.23 -3.98 -15.56
C ILE A 155 1.40 -5.14 -15.02
N GLU A 156 0.99 -6.06 -15.89
CA GLU A 156 0.17 -7.23 -15.55
C GLU A 156 0.84 -8.09 -14.48
N LYS A 157 2.12 -8.41 -14.67
CA LYS A 157 2.90 -9.20 -13.70
C LYS A 157 3.00 -8.53 -12.33
N THR A 158 3.16 -7.20 -12.32
CA THR A 158 3.27 -6.43 -11.07
C THR A 158 1.93 -6.39 -10.34
N ASP A 159 0.83 -6.12 -11.05
CA ASP A 159 -0.49 -6.04 -10.42
C ASP A 159 -1.01 -7.42 -10.02
N LYS A 160 -0.74 -8.45 -10.82
CA LYS A 160 -0.98 -9.83 -10.41
C LYS A 160 -0.26 -10.16 -9.10
N PHE A 161 1.01 -9.79 -8.99
CA PHE A 161 1.78 -9.99 -7.75
C PHE A 161 1.14 -9.27 -6.55
N ARG A 162 0.71 -8.02 -6.71
CA ARG A 162 0.03 -7.25 -5.65
C ARG A 162 -1.28 -7.91 -5.23
N GLY A 163 -2.08 -8.37 -6.20
CA GLY A 163 -3.32 -9.10 -5.94
C GLY A 163 -3.08 -10.42 -5.20
N ASP A 164 -2.08 -11.18 -5.63
CA ASP A 164 -1.69 -12.46 -5.01
C ASP A 164 -1.16 -12.25 -3.57
N TYR A 165 -0.31 -11.25 -3.35
CA TYR A 165 0.19 -10.83 -2.04
C TYR A 165 -0.97 -10.46 -1.11
N TYR A 166 -1.88 -9.61 -1.58
CA TYR A 166 -3.05 -9.18 -0.83
C TYR A 166 -3.93 -10.37 -0.46
N LYS A 167 -4.25 -11.24 -1.42
CA LYS A 167 -5.05 -12.43 -1.20
C LYS A 167 -4.41 -13.40 -0.20
N TYR A 168 -3.09 -13.57 -0.25
CA TYR A 168 -2.36 -14.45 0.66
C TYR A 168 -2.53 -14.02 2.11
N TYR A 169 -2.33 -12.73 2.43
CA TYR A 169 -2.38 -12.24 3.80
C TYR A 169 -3.79 -11.86 4.28
N THR A 170 -4.71 -11.56 3.39
CA THR A 170 -6.05 -11.05 3.76
C THR A 170 -7.18 -12.03 3.50
N GLY A 171 -6.98 -12.99 2.60
CA GLY A 171 -8.02 -13.87 2.08
C GLY A 171 -9.02 -13.18 1.13
N LYS A 172 -8.81 -11.91 0.79
CA LYS A 172 -9.72 -11.07 -0.01
C LYS A 172 -9.17 -10.83 -1.41
N ASN A 173 -10.05 -10.42 -2.33
CA ASN A 173 -9.65 -9.96 -3.65
C ASN A 173 -9.21 -8.48 -3.57
N TRP A 174 -8.03 -8.19 -4.09
CA TRP A 174 -7.45 -6.84 -4.09
C TRP A 174 -8.26 -5.83 -4.91
N ASP A 175 -8.87 -6.25 -6.03
CA ASP A 175 -9.68 -5.41 -6.91
C ASP A 175 -11.15 -5.25 -6.44
N ASP A 176 -11.50 -5.81 -5.28
CA ASP A 176 -12.86 -5.69 -4.76
C ASP A 176 -13.06 -4.31 -4.12
N ALA A 177 -13.84 -3.46 -4.79
CA ALA A 177 -14.15 -2.10 -4.33
C ALA A 177 -14.71 -2.05 -2.89
N ARG A 178 -15.33 -3.14 -2.40
CA ARG A 178 -15.85 -3.25 -1.03
C ARG A 178 -14.77 -3.24 0.06
N ASN A 179 -13.50 -3.40 -0.32
CA ASN A 179 -12.39 -3.29 0.62
C ASN A 179 -11.98 -1.83 0.89
N TYR A 180 -12.46 -0.90 0.08
CA TYR A 180 -12.02 0.50 0.07
C TYR A 180 -13.19 1.44 0.35
N ASP A 181 -12.88 2.59 0.93
CA ASP A 181 -13.85 3.66 1.18
C ASP A 181 -14.00 4.56 -0.05
N LEU A 182 -12.98 4.63 -0.91
CA LEU A 182 -12.93 5.44 -2.12
C LEU A 182 -12.09 4.76 -3.21
N CYS A 183 -12.65 4.66 -4.43
CA CYS A 183 -11.95 4.15 -5.61
C CYS A 183 -11.92 5.24 -6.68
N LEU A 184 -10.73 5.66 -7.13
CA LEU A 184 -10.55 6.79 -8.04
C LEU A 184 -9.80 6.40 -9.30
N ASN A 185 -10.36 6.81 -10.45
CA ASN A 185 -9.68 6.69 -11.75
C ASN A 185 -8.83 7.95 -12.00
N SER A 186 -7.54 7.84 -11.70
CA SER A 186 -6.57 8.93 -11.88
C SER A 186 -6.25 9.23 -13.35
N GLY A 187 -6.51 8.28 -14.25
CA GLY A 187 -6.36 8.50 -15.69
C GLY A 187 -7.41 9.49 -16.24
N VAL A 188 -8.60 9.52 -15.64
CA VAL A 188 -9.66 10.45 -15.99
C VAL A 188 -9.50 11.80 -15.30
N LEU A 189 -9.17 11.78 -14.02
CA LEU A 189 -9.09 13.00 -13.19
C LEU A 189 -7.77 13.78 -13.37
N GLY A 190 -6.68 13.08 -13.65
CA GLY A 190 -5.34 13.61 -13.40
C GLY A 190 -4.98 13.57 -11.89
N PHE A 191 -3.71 13.77 -11.56
CA PHE A 191 -3.25 13.60 -10.18
C PHE A 191 -3.74 14.70 -9.24
N GLU A 192 -3.72 15.94 -9.69
CA GLU A 192 -4.16 17.11 -8.92
C GLU A 192 -5.62 16.98 -8.50
N LYS A 193 -6.52 16.68 -9.44
CA LYS A 193 -7.94 16.50 -9.13
C LYS A 193 -8.19 15.23 -8.30
N THR A 194 -7.38 14.18 -8.48
CA THR A 194 -7.47 12.99 -7.63
C THR A 194 -7.13 13.36 -6.17
N VAL A 195 -6.16 14.22 -5.93
CA VAL A 195 -5.84 14.76 -4.59
C VAL A 195 -6.99 15.60 -4.06
N GLU A 196 -7.58 16.48 -4.89
CA GLU A 196 -8.74 17.31 -4.50
C GLU A 196 -9.95 16.44 -4.10
N GLU A 197 -10.27 15.40 -4.85
CA GLU A 197 -11.36 14.47 -4.53
C GLU A 197 -11.11 13.73 -3.21
N ILE A 198 -9.88 13.29 -2.97
CA ILE A 198 -9.53 12.68 -1.67
C ILE A 198 -9.75 13.68 -0.53
N LYS A 199 -9.30 14.92 -0.69
CA LYS A 199 -9.49 15.98 0.33
C LYS A 199 -10.97 16.30 0.55
N ALA A 200 -11.76 16.35 -0.52
CA ALA A 200 -13.22 16.55 -0.43
C ALA A 200 -13.89 15.41 0.33
N TYR A 201 -13.54 14.16 0.01
CA TYR A 201 -14.05 12.99 0.73
C TYR A 201 -13.71 13.05 2.25
N LEU A 202 -12.46 13.39 2.57
CA LEU A 202 -12.02 13.52 3.96
C LEU A 202 -12.80 14.59 4.73
N LYS A 203 -13.08 15.72 4.10
CA LYS A 203 -13.92 16.78 4.68
C LYS A 203 -15.36 16.32 4.90
N VAL A 204 -15.94 15.63 3.94
CA VAL A 204 -17.30 15.06 4.07
C VAL A 204 -17.37 14.05 5.21
N ARG A 205 -16.32 13.20 5.34
CA ARG A 205 -16.28 12.14 6.34
C ARG A 205 -16.00 12.64 7.75
N PHE A 206 -15.04 13.57 7.89
CA PHE A 206 -14.50 13.99 9.19
C PHE A 206 -14.80 15.45 9.57
N GLY A 207 -15.42 16.21 8.67
CA GLY A 207 -15.74 17.63 8.86
C GLY A 207 -14.72 18.57 8.18
N GLU A 208 -15.14 19.83 7.93
CA GLU A 208 -14.34 20.83 7.21
C GLU A 208 -12.98 21.11 7.84
N ASN A 209 -12.86 21.00 9.16
CA ASN A 209 -11.65 21.30 9.93
C ASN A 209 -10.70 20.08 10.05
N VAL A 210 -10.89 19.02 9.25
CA VAL A 210 -10.11 17.78 9.35
C VAL A 210 -8.61 17.99 9.17
N PHE A 211 -8.19 19.05 8.50
CA PHE A 211 -6.79 19.36 8.21
C PHE A 211 -6.12 20.35 9.19
N ASP A 212 -6.88 20.94 10.14
CA ASP A 212 -6.38 22.04 10.96
C ASP A 212 -5.33 21.62 12.02
N ASN A 213 -5.27 20.33 12.38
CA ASN A 213 -4.41 19.82 13.44
C ASN A 213 -3.76 18.47 13.07
N LEU A 214 -3.15 18.38 11.91
CA LEU A 214 -2.53 17.14 11.41
C LEU A 214 -1.10 16.86 11.92
N LYS A 215 -0.67 17.49 13.00
CA LYS A 215 0.67 17.30 13.58
C LYS A 215 0.74 16.06 14.45
#